data_7b2aa1c1bb93ac64edcc2792bc004b12
#
_entry.id   7b2aa1c1bb93ac64edcc2792bc004b12
#
_cell.length_a   1.000
_cell.length_b   1.000
_cell.length_c   1.000
_cell.angle_alpha   90.00
_cell.angle_beta   90.00
_cell.angle_gamma   90.00
#
_symmetry.space_group_name_H-M   'P 1'
#
loop_
_entity.id
_entity.type
_entity.pdbx_description
1 polymer ?
#
loop_
_entity_poly.entity_id
_entity_poly.type
_entity_poly.pdbx_seq_one_letter_code
_entity_poly.pdbx_strand_id
1 'polypeptide(L)'
;ELGEENIKEMSFDLFAYRQLKDTVSDCEDRYDQIERSLNFPDMPSLYKEKQSREFLNQMEGYLTSLEDELMDFRDVEYKNFTKKEEEIIDLFYFKFQDIPLLSRMEAVAENFIDEVETLRDNDMDEEERAIVMEKFMNMYETQDLYVIYSRFLESCGYPGLPHVQLQERKLRYEDVYPVLYMKYRLLRQTSHNGIKHLVVDEMQDYSRLQYLILKMMFPCRMTILGDKAQTMEDEAQDVLGFLPKIFGKEIRRIVMNKSYRNTVEIASYANQLAGITDMDLFDRHGQPVEELF
;
A
#
# COMPACT_ATOMS: atom_id res chain seq x y z
N GLU A 1 30.62 13.50 -2.42
CA GLU A 1 30.26 12.30 -3.20
C GLU A 1 29.39 11.42 -2.30
N LEU A 2 28.10 11.35 -2.61
CA LEU A 2 27.23 10.32 -2.04
C LEU A 2 27.64 9.03 -2.75
N GLY A 3 28.28 8.10 -2.02
CA GLY A 3 28.64 6.81 -2.58
C GLY A 3 27.38 6.08 -3.06
N GLU A 4 27.44 5.42 -4.21
CA GLU A 4 26.33 4.65 -4.81
C GLU A 4 25.70 3.64 -3.84
N GLU A 5 26.45 3.17 -2.86
CA GLU A 5 26.01 2.25 -1.81
C GLU A 5 24.90 2.84 -0.89
N ASN A 6 24.74 4.15 -0.86
CA ASN A 6 23.76 4.85 -0.01
C ASN A 6 22.47 5.24 -0.74
N ILE A 7 22.37 4.99 -2.03
CA ILE A 7 21.20 5.30 -2.86
C ILE A 7 20.60 3.98 -3.38
N LYS A 8 19.30 3.81 -3.21
CA LYS A 8 18.56 2.67 -3.71
C LYS A 8 17.41 3.17 -4.58
N GLU A 9 17.53 2.93 -5.87
CA GLU A 9 16.49 3.26 -6.85
C GLU A 9 15.58 2.06 -7.07
N MET A 10 14.28 2.32 -7.17
CA MET A 10 13.28 1.28 -7.45
C MET A 10 11.98 1.93 -7.91
N SER A 11 11.30 1.35 -8.91
CA SER A 11 9.93 1.73 -9.21
C SER A 11 8.99 1.30 -8.09
N PHE A 12 7.91 2.07 -7.88
CA PHE A 12 6.96 1.74 -6.82
C PHE A 12 6.18 0.46 -7.13
N ASP A 13 5.93 0.17 -8.41
CA ASP A 13 5.29 -1.08 -8.83
C ASP A 13 6.15 -2.31 -8.47
N LEU A 14 7.46 -2.26 -8.76
CA LEU A 14 8.37 -3.33 -8.37
C LEU A 14 8.45 -3.48 -6.84
N PHE A 15 8.41 -2.36 -6.12
CA PHE A 15 8.39 -2.38 -4.68
C PHE A 15 7.10 -3.04 -4.17
N ALA A 16 5.94 -2.63 -4.66
CA ALA A 16 4.63 -3.20 -4.30
C ALA A 16 4.58 -4.71 -4.57
N TYR A 17 5.02 -5.15 -5.74
CA TYR A 17 5.12 -6.56 -6.08
C TYR A 17 5.98 -7.34 -5.07
N ARG A 18 7.15 -6.82 -4.70
CA ARG A 18 8.02 -7.47 -3.70
C ARG A 18 7.36 -7.62 -2.34
N GLN A 19 6.52 -6.65 -1.96
CA GLN A 19 5.77 -6.71 -0.71
C GLN A 19 4.61 -7.73 -0.74
N LEU A 20 4.12 -8.08 -1.93
CA LEU A 20 2.96 -8.97 -2.11
C LEU A 20 3.32 -10.41 -2.53
N LYS A 21 4.61 -10.76 -2.58
CA LYS A 21 5.08 -12.10 -3.02
C LYS A 21 4.53 -13.28 -2.22
N ASP A 22 4.17 -13.07 -0.97
CA ASP A 22 3.54 -14.05 -0.09
C ASP A 22 2.03 -14.15 -0.30
N THR A 23 1.44 -13.22 -1.03
CA THR A 23 0.00 -13.10 -1.26
C THR A 23 -0.38 -13.51 -2.68
N VAL A 24 0.46 -13.15 -3.67
CA VAL A 24 0.24 -13.42 -5.10
C VAL A 24 1.53 -13.77 -5.82
N SER A 25 1.42 -14.50 -6.94
CA SER A 25 2.57 -14.87 -7.77
C SER A 25 3.00 -13.76 -8.72
N ASP A 26 2.07 -12.87 -9.10
CA ASP A 26 2.30 -11.84 -10.11
C ASP A 26 1.38 -10.63 -9.91
N CYS A 27 1.81 -9.46 -10.37
CA CYS A 27 1.05 -8.22 -10.39
C CYS A 27 1.22 -7.55 -11.75
N GLU A 28 0.14 -7.03 -12.33
CA GLU A 28 0.23 -6.10 -13.45
C GLU A 28 0.94 -4.81 -13.01
N ASP A 29 1.77 -4.26 -13.90
CA ASP A 29 2.29 -2.91 -13.76
C ASP A 29 1.41 -1.87 -14.48
N ARG A 30 1.82 -0.60 -14.44
CA ARG A 30 1.06 0.48 -15.09
C ARG A 30 0.99 0.31 -16.61
N TYR A 31 2.05 -0.21 -17.24
CA TYR A 31 2.07 -0.43 -18.70
C TYR A 31 1.10 -1.53 -19.10
N ASP A 32 1.07 -2.64 -18.36
CA ASP A 32 0.10 -3.72 -18.57
C ASP A 32 -1.34 -3.21 -18.50
N GLN A 33 -1.64 -2.33 -17.53
CA GLN A 33 -2.97 -1.74 -17.37
C GLN A 33 -3.34 -0.84 -18.55
N ILE A 34 -2.41 0.00 -19.03
CA ILE A 34 -2.62 0.87 -20.20
C ILE A 34 -2.83 0.02 -21.45
N GLU A 35 -1.97 -0.98 -21.69
CA GLU A 35 -2.08 -1.89 -22.82
C GLU A 35 -3.41 -2.64 -22.83
N ARG A 36 -3.83 -3.13 -21.67
CA ARG A 36 -5.14 -3.79 -21.49
C ARG A 36 -6.30 -2.84 -21.82
N SER A 37 -6.22 -1.58 -21.38
CA SER A 37 -7.25 -0.59 -21.66
C SER A 37 -7.35 -0.23 -23.15
N LEU A 38 -6.22 -0.21 -23.87
CA LEU A 38 -6.18 0.03 -25.31
C LEU A 38 -6.71 -1.15 -26.11
N ASN A 39 -6.39 -2.38 -25.69
CA ASN A 39 -6.80 -3.61 -26.36
C ASN A 39 -8.28 -3.96 -26.12
N PHE A 40 -8.85 -3.50 -25.00
CA PHE A 40 -10.23 -3.77 -24.59
C PHE A 40 -10.95 -2.49 -24.16
N PRO A 41 -11.22 -1.57 -25.09
CA PRO A 41 -11.80 -0.25 -24.77
C PRO A 41 -13.21 -0.31 -24.18
N ASP A 42 -13.95 -1.38 -24.46
CA ASP A 42 -15.29 -1.62 -23.90
C ASP A 42 -15.28 -2.22 -22.49
N MET A 43 -14.11 -2.63 -21.98
CA MET A 43 -14.00 -3.14 -20.62
C MET A 43 -13.92 -1.96 -19.64
N PRO A 44 -14.83 -1.88 -18.65
CA PRO A 44 -14.77 -0.82 -17.65
C PRO A 44 -13.41 -0.79 -16.95
N SER A 45 -12.71 0.31 -17.03
CA SER A 45 -11.51 0.51 -16.22
C SER A 45 -11.93 0.87 -14.80
N LEU A 46 -11.75 -0.06 -13.85
CA LEU A 46 -12.01 0.17 -12.44
C LEU A 46 -10.85 0.92 -11.75
N TYR A 47 -9.82 1.29 -12.50
CA TYR A 47 -8.63 1.95 -11.95
C TYR A 47 -8.97 3.24 -11.22
N LYS A 48 -9.67 4.18 -11.86
CA LYS A 48 -10.05 5.47 -11.24
C LYS A 48 -10.93 5.25 -10.01
N GLU A 49 -11.86 4.31 -10.09
CA GLU A 49 -12.81 4.01 -9.03
C GLU A 49 -12.09 3.42 -7.81
N LYS A 50 -11.24 2.40 -8.00
CA LYS A 50 -10.48 1.74 -6.92
C LYS A 50 -9.35 2.61 -6.34
N GLN A 51 -8.99 3.72 -7.00
CA GLN A 51 -8.08 4.74 -6.46
C GLN A 51 -8.82 5.91 -5.79
N SER A 52 -10.16 5.89 -5.81
CA SER A 52 -10.99 6.96 -5.27
C SER A 52 -10.95 7.03 -3.74
N ARG A 53 -11.30 8.21 -3.21
CA ARG A 53 -11.46 8.38 -1.75
C ARG A 53 -12.62 7.52 -1.22
N GLU A 54 -13.65 7.32 -2.03
CA GLU A 54 -14.83 6.58 -1.64
C GLU A 54 -14.51 5.10 -1.46
N PHE A 55 -13.81 4.50 -2.41
CA PHE A 55 -13.33 3.12 -2.30
C PHE A 55 -12.44 2.91 -1.08
N LEU A 56 -11.54 3.86 -0.80
CA LEU A 56 -10.71 3.82 0.41
C LEU A 56 -11.55 3.88 1.69
N ASN A 57 -12.58 4.73 1.73
CA ASN A 57 -13.46 4.82 2.90
C ASN A 57 -14.28 3.53 3.10
N GLN A 58 -14.75 2.91 2.03
CA GLN A 58 -15.41 1.60 2.08
C GLN A 58 -14.45 0.53 2.63
N MET A 59 -13.19 0.53 2.17
CA MET A 59 -12.16 -0.39 2.66
C MET A 59 -11.90 -0.19 4.16
N GLU A 60 -11.77 1.06 4.63
CA GLU A 60 -11.59 1.34 6.05
C GLU A 60 -12.78 0.88 6.90
N GLY A 61 -14.01 1.08 6.41
CA GLY A 61 -15.22 0.56 7.04
C GLY A 61 -15.20 -0.97 7.14
N TYR A 62 -14.85 -1.63 6.05
CA TYR A 62 -14.72 -3.09 6.01
C TYR A 62 -13.62 -3.61 6.94
N LEU A 63 -12.45 -2.97 6.98
CA LEU A 63 -11.38 -3.34 7.90
C LEU A 63 -11.79 -3.22 9.36
N THR A 64 -12.67 -2.26 9.68
CA THR A 64 -13.22 -2.12 11.04
C THR A 64 -14.19 -3.26 11.37
N SER A 65 -15.05 -3.68 10.43
CA SER A 65 -15.98 -4.79 10.66
C SER A 65 -15.28 -6.14 10.79
N LEU A 66 -14.12 -6.31 10.17
CA LEU A 66 -13.33 -7.54 10.27
C LEU A 66 -12.92 -7.90 11.70
N GLU A 67 -12.78 -6.92 12.60
CA GLU A 67 -12.42 -7.20 13.99
C GLU A 67 -13.46 -8.10 14.67
N ASP A 68 -14.73 -7.98 14.29
CA ASP A 68 -15.82 -8.77 14.87
C ASP A 68 -16.13 -10.04 14.06
N GLU A 69 -15.88 -10.03 12.75
CA GLU A 69 -16.33 -11.07 11.83
C GLU A 69 -15.26 -12.15 11.57
N LEU A 70 -13.99 -11.85 11.81
CA LEU A 70 -12.88 -12.73 11.41
C LEU A 70 -12.52 -13.77 12.47
N MET A 71 -13.07 -13.67 13.69
CA MET A 71 -12.64 -14.44 14.85
C MET A 71 -13.66 -15.47 15.30
N ASP A 72 -13.19 -16.70 15.55
CA ASP A 72 -13.92 -17.76 16.21
C ASP A 72 -13.21 -18.13 17.54
N PHE A 73 -13.50 -17.33 18.58
CA PHE A 73 -12.85 -17.50 19.88
C PHE A 73 -13.29 -18.78 20.55
N ARG A 74 -12.38 -19.42 21.26
CA ARG A 74 -12.63 -20.65 22.02
C ARG A 74 -11.57 -20.87 23.09
N ASP A 75 -11.88 -21.67 24.10
CA ASP A 75 -10.92 -22.12 25.10
C ASP A 75 -9.70 -22.80 24.43
N VAL A 76 -8.51 -22.49 24.93
CA VAL A 76 -7.26 -23.19 24.55
C VAL A 76 -6.76 -24.02 25.73
N GLU A 77 -6.61 -25.31 25.48
CA GLU A 77 -6.04 -26.25 26.45
C GLU A 77 -4.67 -26.73 25.94
N TYR A 78 -3.69 -26.69 26.84
CA TYR A 78 -2.36 -27.23 26.61
C TYR A 78 -1.87 -27.93 27.92
N LYS A 79 -1.75 -29.27 27.88
CA LYS A 79 -1.48 -30.11 29.04
C LYS A 79 -2.48 -29.82 30.18
N ASN A 80 -2.00 -29.33 31.31
CA ASN A 80 -2.82 -28.98 32.49
C ASN A 80 -3.16 -27.49 32.58
N PHE A 81 -2.86 -26.73 31.52
CA PHE A 81 -3.11 -25.29 31.45
C PHE A 81 -4.27 -25.01 30.49
N THR A 82 -5.13 -24.10 30.91
CA THR A 82 -6.27 -23.68 30.10
C THR A 82 -6.31 -22.16 30.06
N LYS A 83 -6.43 -21.59 28.84
CA LYS A 83 -6.77 -20.19 28.65
C LYS A 83 -8.23 -20.12 28.21
N LYS A 84 -9.04 -19.43 29.01
CA LYS A 84 -10.48 -19.32 28.72
C LYS A 84 -10.74 -18.34 27.58
N GLU A 85 -11.80 -18.60 26.83
CA GLU A 85 -12.28 -17.75 25.75
C GLU A 85 -12.40 -16.28 26.16
N GLU A 86 -13.01 -16.00 27.32
CA GLU A 86 -13.18 -14.64 27.85
C GLU A 86 -11.84 -13.94 28.08
N GLU A 87 -10.83 -14.65 28.58
CA GLU A 87 -9.48 -14.11 28.78
C GLU A 87 -8.77 -13.82 27.45
N ILE A 88 -8.98 -14.68 26.44
CA ILE A 88 -8.45 -14.49 25.09
C ILE A 88 -9.05 -13.25 24.45
N ILE A 89 -10.37 -13.09 24.56
CA ILE A 89 -11.11 -11.91 24.09
C ILE A 89 -10.58 -10.64 24.75
N ASP A 90 -10.39 -10.66 26.07
CA ASP A 90 -9.85 -9.51 26.82
C ASP A 90 -8.43 -9.14 26.35
N LEU A 91 -7.57 -10.14 26.17
CA LEU A 91 -6.22 -9.90 25.64
C LEU A 91 -6.25 -9.33 24.22
N PHE A 92 -7.09 -9.90 23.37
CA PHE A 92 -7.18 -9.55 21.95
C PHE A 92 -7.72 -8.14 21.74
N TYR A 93 -8.83 -7.77 22.38
CA TYR A 93 -9.50 -6.49 22.17
C TYR A 93 -9.00 -5.34 23.04
N PHE A 94 -8.43 -5.62 24.22
CA PHE A 94 -8.01 -4.57 25.15
C PHE A 94 -6.49 -4.49 25.32
N LYS A 95 -5.82 -5.59 25.65
CA LYS A 95 -4.37 -5.54 25.92
C LYS A 95 -3.55 -5.34 24.65
N PHE A 96 -3.92 -6.01 23.57
CA PHE A 96 -3.18 -6.01 22.31
C PHE A 96 -3.88 -5.24 21.17
N GLN A 97 -4.82 -4.37 21.49
CA GLN A 97 -5.59 -3.57 20.51
C GLN A 97 -4.73 -2.75 19.53
N ASP A 98 -3.54 -2.33 19.97
CA ASP A 98 -2.61 -1.55 19.15
C ASP A 98 -1.82 -2.40 18.14
N ILE A 99 -1.92 -3.72 18.23
CA ILE A 99 -1.31 -4.65 17.28
C ILE A 99 -2.27 -4.82 16.09
N PRO A 100 -1.77 -4.79 14.83
CA PRO A 100 -2.60 -5.06 13.66
C PRO A 100 -3.34 -6.40 13.76
N LEU A 101 -4.59 -6.42 13.27
CA LEU A 101 -5.56 -7.49 13.50
C LEU A 101 -5.00 -8.91 13.27
N LEU A 102 -4.40 -9.17 12.10
CA LEU A 102 -3.87 -10.51 11.75
C LEU A 102 -2.56 -10.89 12.47
N SER A 103 -1.95 -9.96 13.20
CA SER A 103 -0.78 -10.22 14.05
C SER A 103 -1.12 -10.23 15.54
N ARG A 104 -2.37 -9.95 15.90
CA ARG A 104 -2.79 -9.75 17.29
C ARG A 104 -2.85 -11.07 18.05
N MET A 105 -3.35 -12.13 17.41
CA MET A 105 -3.48 -13.44 18.04
C MET A 105 -2.12 -14.10 18.33
N GLU A 106 -1.09 -13.80 17.53
CA GLU A 106 0.29 -14.22 17.83
C GLU A 106 0.74 -13.66 19.18
N ALA A 107 0.46 -12.39 19.49
CA ALA A 107 0.79 -11.78 20.76
C ALA A 107 -0.02 -12.38 21.94
N VAL A 108 -1.27 -12.79 21.68
CA VAL A 108 -2.10 -13.50 22.67
C VAL A 108 -1.51 -14.87 22.95
N ALA A 109 -1.09 -15.60 21.93
CA ALA A 109 -0.46 -16.92 22.06
C ALA A 109 0.86 -16.83 22.81
N GLU A 110 1.74 -15.87 22.48
CA GLU A 110 3.00 -15.65 23.19
C GLU A 110 2.75 -15.33 24.67
N ASN A 111 1.74 -14.51 24.98
CA ASN A 111 1.38 -14.25 26.39
C ASN A 111 0.97 -15.52 27.15
N PHE A 112 0.25 -16.45 26.51
CA PHE A 112 -0.09 -17.74 27.13
C PHE A 112 1.13 -18.65 27.27
N ILE A 113 2.02 -18.67 26.27
CA ILE A 113 3.29 -19.42 26.33
C ILE A 113 4.12 -18.95 27.52
N ASP A 114 4.32 -17.63 27.66
CA ASP A 114 5.08 -17.03 28.78
C ASP A 114 4.48 -17.41 30.17
N GLU A 115 3.14 -17.42 30.25
CA GLU A 115 2.44 -17.85 31.50
C GLU A 115 2.74 -19.32 31.82
N VAL A 116 2.67 -20.21 30.83
CA VAL A 116 2.89 -21.64 31.01
C VAL A 116 4.36 -21.92 31.34
N GLU A 117 5.31 -21.27 30.66
CA GLU A 117 6.75 -21.39 30.95
C GLU A 117 7.08 -20.93 32.37
N THR A 118 6.49 -19.80 32.81
CA THR A 118 6.65 -19.29 34.18
C THR A 118 6.11 -20.27 35.21
N LEU A 119 4.94 -20.87 35.00
CA LEU A 119 4.31 -21.80 35.95
C LEU A 119 4.99 -23.16 35.95
N ARG A 120 5.64 -23.56 34.87
CA ARG A 120 6.42 -24.82 34.80
C ARG A 120 7.86 -24.67 35.29
N ASP A 121 8.35 -23.45 35.46
CA ASP A 121 9.78 -23.13 35.68
C ASP A 121 10.68 -23.80 34.63
N ASN A 122 10.19 -23.85 33.38
CA ASN A 122 10.87 -24.46 32.25
C ASN A 122 10.31 -23.94 30.92
N ASP A 123 11.21 -23.62 30.02
CA ASP A 123 10.86 -23.12 28.66
C ASP A 123 10.24 -24.26 27.84
N MET A 124 9.32 -23.88 26.92
CA MET A 124 8.80 -24.75 25.88
C MET A 124 9.84 -24.92 24.78
N ASP A 125 9.97 -26.11 24.23
CA ASP A 125 10.72 -26.31 23.00
C ASP A 125 9.95 -25.76 21.76
N GLU A 126 10.63 -25.73 20.61
CA GLU A 126 10.04 -25.17 19.37
C GLU A 126 8.79 -25.92 18.92
N GLU A 127 8.74 -27.24 19.14
CA GLU A 127 7.58 -28.07 18.77
C GLU A 127 6.37 -27.78 19.69
N GLU A 128 6.60 -27.68 20.99
CA GLU A 128 5.57 -27.31 21.96
C GLU A 128 5.00 -25.91 21.67
N ARG A 129 5.86 -24.92 21.38
CA ARG A 129 5.46 -23.54 21.03
C ARG A 129 4.64 -23.53 19.74
N ALA A 130 5.06 -24.27 18.72
CA ALA A 130 4.34 -24.36 17.44
C ALA A 130 2.93 -24.94 17.61
N ILE A 131 2.77 -25.99 18.44
CA ILE A 131 1.45 -26.60 18.74
C ILE A 131 0.53 -25.58 19.42
N VAL A 132 1.04 -24.84 20.39
CA VAL A 132 0.24 -23.81 21.08
C VAL A 132 -0.11 -22.69 20.12
N MET A 133 0.87 -22.16 19.37
CA MET A 133 0.67 -21.10 18.39
C MET A 133 -0.42 -21.48 17.38
N GLU A 134 -0.38 -22.68 16.82
CA GLU A 134 -1.37 -23.16 15.85
C GLU A 134 -2.78 -23.13 16.43
N LYS A 135 -2.98 -23.51 17.71
CA LYS A 135 -4.30 -23.49 18.34
C LYS A 135 -4.90 -22.09 18.40
N PHE A 136 -4.09 -21.06 18.68
CA PHE A 136 -4.53 -19.68 18.67
C PHE A 136 -4.75 -19.14 17.26
N MET A 137 -3.82 -19.40 16.34
CA MET A 137 -3.93 -18.90 14.96
C MET A 137 -5.14 -19.51 14.21
N ASN A 138 -5.56 -20.72 14.57
CA ASN A 138 -6.76 -21.37 14.03
C ASN A 138 -8.09 -20.75 14.52
N MET A 139 -8.05 -19.68 15.31
CA MET A 139 -9.23 -18.88 15.65
C MET A 139 -9.55 -17.83 14.58
N TYR A 140 -8.63 -17.53 13.67
CA TYR A 140 -8.97 -16.76 12.50
C TYR A 140 -9.73 -17.63 11.50
N GLU A 141 -10.85 -17.14 11.00
CA GLU A 141 -11.59 -17.79 9.90
C GLU A 141 -10.70 -17.88 8.64
N THR A 142 -9.97 -16.83 8.37
CA THR A 142 -8.91 -16.78 7.36
C THR A 142 -7.85 -15.72 7.69
N GLN A 143 -6.62 -16.00 7.34
CA GLN A 143 -5.50 -15.05 7.39
C GLN A 143 -5.00 -14.69 5.99
N ASP A 144 -5.63 -15.28 4.97
CA ASP A 144 -5.25 -15.09 3.57
C ASP A 144 -5.74 -13.72 3.07
N LEU A 145 -4.81 -12.80 2.91
CA LEU A 145 -5.08 -11.43 2.47
C LEU A 145 -5.79 -11.37 1.11
N TYR A 146 -5.48 -12.31 0.21
CA TYR A 146 -6.13 -12.42 -1.10
C TYR A 146 -7.62 -12.75 -0.95
N VAL A 147 -7.95 -13.66 -0.05
CA VAL A 147 -9.34 -14.03 0.27
C VAL A 147 -10.07 -12.88 0.95
N ILE A 148 -9.43 -12.22 1.91
CA ILE A 148 -10.02 -11.06 2.62
C ILE A 148 -10.33 -9.93 1.63
N TYR A 149 -9.40 -9.63 0.72
CA TYR A 149 -9.63 -8.61 -0.29
C TYR A 149 -10.73 -9.01 -1.31
N SER A 150 -10.79 -10.28 -1.70
CA SER A 150 -11.89 -10.80 -2.54
C SER A 150 -13.26 -10.59 -1.89
N ARG A 151 -13.40 -10.91 -0.61
CA ARG A 151 -14.65 -10.68 0.16
C ARG A 151 -14.99 -9.18 0.25
N PHE A 152 -13.99 -8.33 0.43
CA PHE A 152 -14.18 -6.89 0.40
C PHE A 152 -14.74 -6.43 -0.96
N LEU A 153 -14.17 -6.87 -2.07
CA LEU A 153 -14.67 -6.55 -3.41
C LEU A 153 -16.14 -6.96 -3.56
N GLU A 154 -16.49 -8.19 -3.17
CA GLU A 154 -17.86 -8.71 -3.22
C GLU A 154 -18.82 -7.88 -2.35
N SER A 155 -18.38 -7.44 -1.16
CA SER A 155 -19.19 -6.59 -0.29
C SER A 155 -19.47 -5.21 -0.89
N CYS A 156 -18.61 -4.73 -1.77
CA CYS A 156 -18.77 -3.49 -2.52
C CYS A 156 -19.53 -3.66 -3.85
N GLY A 157 -19.94 -4.90 -4.18
CA GLY A 157 -20.66 -5.22 -5.44
C GLY A 157 -19.74 -5.43 -6.65
N TYR A 158 -18.43 -5.54 -6.43
CA TYR A 158 -17.48 -5.94 -7.48
C TYR A 158 -17.37 -7.46 -7.59
N PRO A 159 -16.95 -7.98 -8.74
CA PRO A 159 -16.57 -9.38 -8.84
C PRO A 159 -15.42 -9.69 -7.87
N GLY A 160 -15.54 -10.81 -7.14
CA GLY A 160 -14.45 -11.34 -6.32
C GLY A 160 -13.27 -11.78 -7.18
N LEU A 161 -12.13 -11.98 -6.52
CA LEU A 161 -10.95 -12.54 -7.16
C LEU A 161 -11.12 -14.04 -7.43
N PRO A 162 -10.45 -14.59 -8.45
CA PRO A 162 -10.53 -16.03 -8.76
C PRO A 162 -10.05 -16.89 -7.59
N HIS A 163 -10.79 -17.97 -7.30
CA HIS A 163 -10.37 -18.97 -6.31
C HIS A 163 -9.32 -19.92 -6.89
N VAL A 164 -8.05 -19.50 -6.81
CA VAL A 164 -6.91 -20.23 -7.36
C VAL A 164 -5.79 -20.36 -6.32
N GLN A 165 -4.85 -21.27 -6.55
CA GLN A 165 -3.70 -21.44 -5.69
C GLN A 165 -2.71 -20.27 -5.85
N LEU A 166 -1.83 -20.06 -4.86
CA LEU A 166 -0.89 -18.95 -4.81
C LEU A 166 -0.11 -18.76 -6.12
N GLN A 167 0.33 -19.85 -6.74
CA GLN A 167 1.11 -19.83 -7.98
C GLN A 167 0.35 -19.30 -9.21
N GLU A 168 -0.97 -19.27 -9.14
CA GLU A 168 -1.86 -18.80 -10.21
C GLU A 168 -2.49 -17.44 -9.90
N ARG A 169 -2.28 -16.93 -8.68
CA ARG A 169 -2.83 -15.64 -8.25
C ARG A 169 -2.11 -14.49 -8.95
N LYS A 170 -2.90 -13.68 -9.64
CA LYS A 170 -2.44 -12.45 -10.29
C LYS A 170 -3.34 -11.30 -9.89
N LEU A 171 -2.77 -10.16 -9.57
CA LEU A 171 -3.52 -8.92 -9.33
C LEU A 171 -3.47 -8.05 -10.57
N ARG A 172 -4.61 -7.47 -10.92
CA ARG A 172 -4.66 -6.36 -11.85
C ARG A 172 -4.08 -5.12 -11.20
N TYR A 173 -3.54 -4.20 -11.98
CA TYR A 173 -2.91 -2.99 -11.47
C TYR A 173 -3.80 -2.21 -10.50
N GLU A 174 -5.10 -2.09 -10.80
CA GLU A 174 -6.09 -1.43 -9.96
C GLU A 174 -6.27 -2.06 -8.57
N ASP A 175 -5.85 -3.32 -8.38
CA ASP A 175 -5.98 -4.07 -7.12
C ASP A 175 -4.67 -4.13 -6.32
N VAL A 176 -3.53 -3.85 -6.96
CA VAL A 176 -2.20 -3.97 -6.32
C VAL A 176 -2.09 -3.09 -5.08
N TYR A 177 -2.39 -1.81 -5.21
CA TYR A 177 -2.25 -0.85 -4.11
C TYR A 177 -3.34 -0.99 -3.04
N PRO A 178 -4.61 -1.26 -3.37
CA PRO A 178 -5.60 -1.64 -2.38
C PRO A 178 -5.18 -2.85 -1.53
N VAL A 179 -4.69 -3.93 -2.14
CA VAL A 179 -4.21 -5.11 -1.40
C VAL A 179 -2.99 -4.78 -0.55
N LEU A 180 -2.05 -4.00 -1.09
CA LEU A 180 -0.88 -3.55 -0.33
C LEU A 180 -1.25 -2.68 0.87
N TYR A 181 -2.21 -1.77 0.71
CA TYR A 181 -2.75 -0.97 1.80
C TYR A 181 -3.38 -1.84 2.88
N MET A 182 -4.24 -2.78 2.49
CA MET A 182 -4.87 -3.74 3.40
C MET A 182 -3.82 -4.56 4.15
N LYS A 183 -2.75 -5.01 3.48
CA LYS A 183 -1.63 -5.72 4.11
C LYS A 183 -0.99 -4.89 5.24
N TYR A 184 -0.75 -3.60 4.99
CA TYR A 184 -0.16 -2.70 6.00
C TYR A 184 -1.09 -2.38 7.17
N ARG A 185 -2.40 -2.45 6.95
CA ARG A 185 -3.40 -2.24 7.99
C ARG A 185 -3.62 -3.48 8.86
N LEU A 186 -3.55 -4.68 8.27
CA LEU A 186 -3.89 -5.93 8.94
C LEU A 186 -2.69 -6.67 9.54
N LEU A 187 -1.49 -6.49 8.99
CA LEU A 187 -0.31 -7.22 9.40
C LEU A 187 0.76 -6.29 9.99
N ARG A 188 1.47 -6.79 11.01
CA ARG A 188 2.67 -6.10 11.51
C ARG A 188 3.71 -6.09 10.40
N GLN A 189 4.06 -4.90 9.93
CA GLN A 189 5.07 -4.72 8.91
C GLN A 189 6.35 -4.14 9.54
N THR A 190 7.49 -4.56 9.02
CA THR A 190 8.75 -3.88 9.33
C THR A 190 8.76 -2.53 8.63
N SER A 191 8.73 -1.46 9.40
CA SER A 191 8.94 -0.12 8.87
C SER A 191 10.36 -0.01 8.30
N HIS A 192 10.49 0.71 7.19
CA HIS A 192 11.80 0.94 6.55
C HIS A 192 12.62 2.00 7.30
N ASN A 193 12.87 1.79 8.59
CA ASN A 193 13.59 2.72 9.48
C ASN A 193 15.04 2.97 9.06
N GLY A 194 15.61 2.10 8.24
CA GLY A 194 16.96 2.29 7.67
C GLY A 194 17.02 3.41 6.64
N ILE A 195 15.89 3.77 6.01
CA ILE A 195 15.82 4.84 5.02
C ILE A 195 15.71 6.18 5.75
N LYS A 196 16.66 7.08 5.50
CA LYS A 196 16.73 8.40 6.14
C LYS A 196 15.98 9.48 5.36
N HIS A 197 15.88 9.32 4.06
CA HIS A 197 15.19 10.25 3.18
C HIS A 197 14.62 9.51 1.98
N LEU A 198 13.35 9.74 1.69
CA LEU A 198 12.68 9.21 0.51
C LEU A 198 12.54 10.32 -0.54
N VAL A 199 12.94 10.05 -1.77
CA VAL A 199 12.67 10.92 -2.91
C VAL A 199 11.63 10.23 -3.77
N VAL A 200 10.53 10.92 -4.04
CA VAL A 200 9.46 10.49 -4.96
C VAL A 200 9.53 11.39 -6.17
N ASP A 201 9.76 10.82 -7.32
CA ASP A 201 9.76 11.54 -8.61
C ASP A 201 8.42 11.32 -9.33
N GLU A 202 8.13 12.16 -10.32
CA GLU A 202 6.90 12.12 -11.12
C GLU A 202 5.63 12.10 -10.24
N MET A 203 5.52 13.05 -9.32
CA MET A 203 4.46 13.10 -8.30
C MET A 203 3.05 12.99 -8.88
N GLN A 204 2.84 13.43 -10.12
CA GLN A 204 1.54 13.45 -10.81
C GLN A 204 1.04 12.06 -11.17
N ASP A 205 1.93 11.06 -11.21
CA ASP A 205 1.58 9.68 -11.58
C ASP A 205 1.10 8.85 -10.39
N TYR A 206 1.19 9.40 -9.16
CA TYR A 206 0.81 8.70 -7.93
C TYR A 206 -0.58 9.06 -7.46
N SER A 207 -1.38 8.05 -7.16
CA SER A 207 -2.69 8.19 -6.54
C SER A 207 -2.60 8.59 -5.06
N ARG A 208 -3.72 9.07 -4.52
CA ARG A 208 -3.85 9.34 -3.08
C ARG A 208 -3.54 8.10 -2.23
N LEU A 209 -4.00 6.92 -2.65
CA LEU A 209 -3.76 5.67 -1.94
C LEU A 209 -2.28 5.33 -1.89
N GLN A 210 -1.57 5.52 -3.00
CA GLN A 210 -0.13 5.29 -3.06
C GLN A 210 0.64 6.20 -2.09
N TYR A 211 0.27 7.47 -1.97
CA TYR A 211 0.87 8.38 -0.98
C TYR A 211 0.56 7.99 0.47
N LEU A 212 -0.63 7.47 0.76
CA LEU A 212 -0.94 6.93 2.08
C LEU A 212 -0.05 5.74 2.43
N ILE A 213 0.15 4.83 1.47
CA ILE A 213 1.05 3.69 1.63
C ILE A 213 2.49 4.17 1.89
N LEU A 214 3.01 5.10 1.08
CA LEU A 214 4.35 5.66 1.27
C LEU A 214 4.53 6.26 2.66
N LYS A 215 3.54 7.02 3.15
CA LYS A 215 3.57 7.58 4.50
C LYS A 215 3.61 6.51 5.59
N MET A 216 2.85 5.43 5.43
CA MET A 216 2.82 4.33 6.41
C MET A 216 4.14 3.57 6.45
N MET A 217 4.76 3.37 5.29
CA MET A 217 5.96 2.54 5.14
C MET A 217 7.25 3.25 5.50
N PHE A 218 7.35 4.56 5.21
CA PHE A 218 8.58 5.33 5.32
C PHE A 218 8.42 6.45 6.35
N PRO A 219 8.72 6.19 7.64
CA PRO A 219 8.67 7.20 8.69
C PRO A 219 9.91 8.12 8.63
N CYS A 220 10.21 8.66 7.45
CA CYS A 220 11.37 9.51 7.21
C CYS A 220 10.96 10.81 6.51
N ARG A 221 11.91 11.72 6.34
CA ARG A 221 11.71 12.93 5.54
C ARG A 221 11.52 12.54 4.07
N MET A 222 10.64 13.27 3.37
CA MET A 222 10.36 13.03 1.95
C MET A 222 10.58 14.30 1.14
N THR A 223 11.11 14.12 -0.07
CA THR A 223 11.09 15.13 -1.13
C THR A 223 10.25 14.56 -2.27
N ILE A 224 9.19 15.27 -2.61
CA ILE A 224 8.27 14.87 -3.67
C ILE A 224 8.45 15.85 -4.82
N LEU A 225 8.85 15.34 -5.97
CA LEU A 225 9.16 16.08 -7.18
C LEU A 225 8.13 15.75 -8.26
N GLY A 226 7.80 16.70 -9.12
CA GLY A 226 6.97 16.43 -10.28
C GLY A 226 6.52 17.68 -10.98
N ASP A 227 5.87 17.48 -12.10
CA ASP A 227 5.36 18.51 -12.97
C ASP A 227 3.85 18.35 -13.19
N LYS A 228 3.08 19.30 -12.68
CA LYS A 228 1.62 19.29 -12.78
C LYS A 228 1.15 19.33 -14.27
N ALA A 229 1.94 19.92 -15.16
CA ALA A 229 1.59 20.04 -16.57
C ALA A 229 1.76 18.74 -17.37
N GLN A 230 2.49 17.75 -16.82
CA GLN A 230 2.77 16.46 -17.47
C GLN A 230 1.82 15.33 -17.03
N THR A 231 0.70 15.64 -16.41
CA THR A 231 -0.28 14.62 -16.01
C THR A 231 -0.85 13.91 -17.24
N MET A 232 -0.74 12.59 -17.29
CA MET A 232 -1.20 11.76 -18.41
C MET A 232 -2.72 11.45 -18.37
N GLU A 233 -3.42 11.85 -17.32
CA GLU A 233 -4.86 11.60 -17.16
C GLU A 233 -5.69 12.85 -17.47
N ASP A 234 -6.84 12.67 -18.12
CA ASP A 234 -7.80 13.73 -18.50
C ASP A 234 -8.34 14.54 -17.29
N GLU A 235 -8.28 13.97 -16.11
CA GLU A 235 -8.57 14.65 -14.86
C GLU A 235 -7.31 14.58 -13.98
N ALA A 236 -6.54 15.66 -13.97
CA ALA A 236 -5.43 15.85 -13.06
C ALA A 236 -5.92 15.61 -11.62
N GLN A 237 -5.50 14.51 -11.00
CA GLN A 237 -5.72 14.33 -9.57
C GLN A 237 -5.13 15.57 -8.88
N ASP A 238 -5.91 16.21 -8.01
CA ASP A 238 -5.41 17.37 -7.25
C ASP A 238 -4.38 16.91 -6.20
N VAL A 239 -3.23 16.45 -6.69
CA VAL A 239 -2.11 15.97 -5.86
C VAL A 239 -1.73 17.06 -4.85
N LEU A 240 -1.65 18.31 -5.29
CA LEU A 240 -1.31 19.43 -4.42
C LEU A 240 -2.39 19.72 -3.37
N GLY A 241 -3.65 19.37 -3.64
CA GLY A 241 -4.76 19.54 -2.70
C GLY A 241 -4.86 18.44 -1.65
N PHE A 242 -4.40 17.21 -1.96
CA PHE A 242 -4.48 16.12 -0.99
C PHE A 242 -3.17 15.85 -0.22
N LEU A 243 -2.00 16.17 -0.76
CA LEU A 243 -0.72 15.99 -0.05
C LEU A 243 -0.70 16.62 1.35
N PRO A 244 -1.16 17.88 1.56
CA PRO A 244 -1.23 18.46 2.91
C PRO A 244 -2.16 17.71 3.86
N LYS A 245 -3.19 17.05 3.33
CA LYS A 245 -4.11 16.24 4.13
C LYS A 245 -3.49 14.93 4.57
N ILE A 246 -2.57 14.38 3.77
CA ILE A 246 -1.84 13.14 4.07
C ILE A 246 -0.66 13.43 5.01
N PHE A 247 0.21 14.36 4.66
CA PHE A 247 1.47 14.60 5.36
C PHE A 247 1.41 15.67 6.46
N GLY A 248 0.29 16.40 6.56
CA GLY A 248 0.09 17.43 7.58
C GLY A 248 0.58 18.81 7.16
N LYS A 249 0.69 19.73 8.14
CA LYS A 249 0.95 21.16 7.88
C LYS A 249 2.43 21.51 7.65
N GLU A 250 3.34 20.59 7.87
CA GLU A 250 4.80 20.83 7.77
C GLU A 250 5.35 20.71 6.34
N ILE A 251 4.48 20.69 5.34
CA ILE A 251 4.89 20.63 3.93
C ILE A 251 5.43 21.99 3.51
N ARG A 252 6.69 21.99 3.05
CA ARG A 252 7.27 23.14 2.35
C ARG A 252 7.13 22.96 0.85
N ARG A 253 6.35 23.81 0.20
CA ARG A 253 6.21 23.84 -1.25
C ARG A 253 7.25 24.80 -1.86
N ILE A 254 7.95 24.30 -2.88
CA ILE A 254 8.87 25.07 -3.71
C ILE A 254 8.37 24.96 -5.14
N VAL A 255 8.13 26.09 -5.79
CA VAL A 255 7.74 26.15 -7.19
C VAL A 255 8.95 26.56 -8.00
N MET A 256 9.30 25.76 -9.01
CA MET A 256 10.36 26.04 -9.96
C MET A 256 9.70 26.44 -11.27
N ASN A 257 9.77 27.71 -11.62
CA ASN A 257 9.09 28.29 -12.78
C ASN A 257 10.04 28.55 -13.96
N LYS A 258 11.27 28.04 -13.92
CA LYS A 258 12.25 28.21 -15.00
C LYS A 258 12.60 26.87 -15.64
N SER A 259 12.37 26.79 -16.96
CA SER A 259 12.75 25.62 -17.76
C SER A 259 14.21 25.72 -18.21
N TYR A 260 15.00 24.69 -17.89
CA TYR A 260 16.42 24.58 -18.28
C TYR A 260 16.69 23.47 -19.30
N ARG A 261 15.74 22.55 -19.47
CA ARG A 261 15.94 21.32 -20.28
C ARG A 261 15.87 21.62 -21.79
N ASN A 262 14.82 22.33 -22.17
CA ASN A 262 14.51 22.56 -23.58
C ASN A 262 15.08 23.90 -24.11
N THR A 263 15.15 24.03 -25.44
CA THR A 263 15.42 25.33 -26.08
C THR A 263 14.19 26.23 -25.98
N VAL A 264 14.38 27.55 -26.19
CA VAL A 264 13.29 28.52 -26.13
C VAL A 264 12.17 28.14 -27.11
N GLU A 265 12.52 27.68 -28.31
CA GLU A 265 11.55 27.31 -29.36
C GLU A 265 10.68 26.12 -28.92
N ILE A 266 11.31 25.04 -28.42
CA ILE A 266 10.59 23.84 -27.95
C ILE A 266 9.75 24.17 -26.71
N ALA A 267 10.32 24.89 -25.75
CA ALA A 267 9.61 25.22 -24.52
C ALA A 267 8.43 26.19 -24.77
N SER A 268 8.60 27.18 -25.66
CA SER A 268 7.52 28.09 -26.06
C SER A 268 6.37 27.34 -26.74
N TYR A 269 6.70 26.45 -27.66
CA TYR A 269 5.70 25.64 -28.35
C TYR A 269 4.94 24.72 -27.38
N ALA A 270 5.65 24.02 -26.50
CA ALA A 270 5.04 23.18 -25.47
C ALA A 270 4.15 23.96 -24.49
N ASN A 271 4.60 25.14 -24.05
CA ASN A 271 3.83 26.03 -23.18
C ASN A 271 2.55 26.53 -23.85
N GLN A 272 2.61 26.83 -25.15
CA GLN A 272 1.44 27.23 -25.93
C GLN A 272 0.40 26.10 -25.99
N LEU A 273 0.84 24.86 -26.25
CA LEU A 273 -0.05 23.68 -26.28
C LEU A 273 -0.66 23.39 -24.91
N ALA A 274 0.13 23.52 -23.84
CA ALA A 274 -0.32 23.26 -22.47
C ALA A 274 -1.04 24.45 -21.81
N GLY A 275 -1.15 25.61 -22.49
CA GLY A 275 -1.78 26.82 -21.93
C GLY A 275 -1.01 27.43 -20.74
N ILE A 276 0.32 27.21 -20.67
CA ILE A 276 1.18 27.71 -19.61
C ILE A 276 1.72 29.09 -19.98
N THR A 277 1.49 30.10 -19.12
CA THR A 277 1.87 31.50 -19.38
C THR A 277 2.99 32.05 -18.50
N ASP A 278 3.27 31.40 -17.37
CA ASP A 278 4.13 31.95 -16.29
C ASP A 278 5.44 31.20 -16.16
N MET A 279 5.92 30.51 -17.20
CA MET A 279 7.19 29.80 -17.18
C MET A 279 8.30 30.68 -17.79
N ASP A 280 9.33 30.93 -17.02
CA ASP A 280 10.57 31.56 -17.52
C ASP A 280 11.37 30.53 -18.31
N LEU A 281 11.87 30.96 -19.48
CA LEU A 281 12.69 30.12 -20.31
C LEU A 281 14.17 30.46 -20.11
N PHE A 282 15.01 29.44 -20.08
CA PHE A 282 16.44 29.62 -20.12
C PHE A 282 16.85 30.02 -21.56
N ASP A 283 17.67 31.07 -21.67
CA ASP A 283 18.10 31.62 -22.96
C ASP A 283 19.07 30.65 -23.68
N ARG A 284 18.49 29.60 -24.25
CA ARG A 284 19.17 28.61 -25.08
C ARG A 284 18.33 28.39 -26.34
N HIS A 285 18.84 28.77 -27.45
CA HIS A 285 18.17 28.69 -28.76
C HIS A 285 18.53 27.40 -29.53
N GLY A 286 17.59 26.90 -30.31
CA GLY A 286 17.71 25.75 -31.18
C GLY A 286 17.04 25.99 -32.53
N GLN A 287 16.73 24.92 -33.24
CA GLN A 287 15.95 25.02 -34.50
C GLN A 287 14.47 25.32 -34.15
N PRO A 288 13.76 26.06 -35.05
CA PRO A 288 12.32 26.21 -34.93
C PRO A 288 11.60 24.86 -34.89
N VAL A 289 10.47 24.80 -34.18
CA VAL A 289 9.62 23.62 -34.18
C VAL A 289 8.87 23.56 -35.50
N GLU A 290 8.92 22.41 -36.16
CA GLU A 290 8.21 22.14 -37.40
C GLU A 290 7.11 21.10 -37.15
N GLU A 291 5.89 21.41 -37.60
CA GLU A 291 4.79 20.45 -37.58
C GLU A 291 4.74 19.74 -38.95
N LEU A 292 4.82 18.40 -38.91
CA LEU A 292 4.67 17.57 -40.11
C LEU A 292 3.28 16.92 -40.05
N PHE A 293 2.49 17.17 -41.10
CA PHE A 293 1.13 16.64 -41.26
C PHE A 293 1.09 15.51 -42.29
#